data_24381d503ad4eb755e0d26177f78f114
#
_entry.id   24381d503ad4eb755e0d26177f78f114
#
_cell.length_a   1.000
_cell.length_b   1.000
_cell.length_c   1.000
_cell.angle_alpha   90.00
_cell.angle_beta   90.00
_cell.angle_gamma   90.00
#
_symmetry.space_group_name_H-M   'P 1'
#
loop_
_entity.id
_entity.type
_entity.pdbx_description
1 polymer ?
#
loop_
_entity_poly.entity_id
_entity_poly.type
_entity_poly.pdbx_seq_one_letter_code
_entity_poly.pdbx_strand_id
1 'polypeptide(L)'
;MTSSVTSVPDTAFLQPGDVPGQIKGIPVRLDDGERPLPSFCGAAYDQGDRLAARATRRLLYNSPGSAAESTPKAAVYQDILVFRENAATAFMTGLRSAVSGCASQSDEVGVRVTNVLRGAVEAGDESALIEQRRDSTDELGEPRGDGSLQSMYWAVVRVGDAIGFLAVVGWECTSADLGDAVTLGQRAAERLAAWRS
;
A
#
# COMPACT_ATOMS: atom_id res chain seq x y z
N MET A 1 11.02 29.17 4.92
CA MET A 1 10.56 28.60 6.21
C MET A 1 9.68 27.42 5.88
N THR A 2 10.18 26.21 5.97
CA THR A 2 9.40 24.99 5.76
C THR A 2 8.56 24.77 7.01
N SER A 3 7.23 24.94 6.89
CA SER A 3 6.29 24.58 7.96
C SER A 3 6.46 23.09 8.25
N SER A 4 6.80 22.76 9.50
CA SER A 4 6.85 21.36 9.95
C SER A 4 5.43 20.80 9.91
N VAL A 5 5.18 19.83 9.02
CA VAL A 5 3.91 19.11 8.97
C VAL A 5 3.82 18.25 10.23
N THR A 6 2.81 18.51 11.04
CA THR A 6 2.56 17.77 12.29
C THR A 6 1.40 16.79 12.19
N SER A 7 0.60 16.87 11.12
CA SER A 7 -0.53 15.97 10.90
C SER A 7 -0.85 15.80 9.41
N VAL A 8 -1.41 14.65 9.05
CA VAL A 8 -1.88 14.33 7.70
C VAL A 8 -3.39 14.58 7.64
N PRO A 9 -3.88 15.50 6.77
CA PRO A 9 -5.31 15.77 6.66
C PRO A 9 -6.04 14.64 5.92
N ASP A 10 -7.35 14.54 6.13
CA ASP A 10 -8.19 13.51 5.47
C ASP A 10 -8.23 13.67 3.95
N THR A 11 -8.05 14.86 3.43
CA THR A 11 -8.03 15.14 1.99
C THR A 11 -6.80 14.57 1.26
N ALA A 12 -5.72 14.26 2.00
CA ALA A 12 -4.53 13.62 1.44
C ALA A 12 -4.73 12.12 1.14
N PHE A 13 -5.75 11.49 1.75
CA PHE A 13 -6.11 10.09 1.48
C PHE A 13 -7.03 9.96 0.27
N LEU A 14 -7.10 8.74 -0.28
CA LEU A 14 -8.09 8.37 -1.28
C LEU A 14 -9.50 8.70 -0.79
N GLN A 15 -10.30 9.27 -1.68
CA GLN A 15 -11.69 9.66 -1.44
C GLN A 15 -12.64 8.69 -2.17
N PRO A 16 -13.95 8.74 -1.91
CA PRO A 16 -14.92 7.84 -2.57
C PRO A 16 -14.86 7.82 -4.10
N GLY A 17 -14.54 8.94 -4.73
CA GLY A 17 -14.43 9.04 -6.20
C GLY A 17 -13.11 8.52 -6.78
N ASP A 18 -12.16 8.12 -5.95
CA ASP A 18 -10.85 7.66 -6.41
C ASP A 18 -10.77 6.14 -6.59
N VAL A 19 -11.72 5.40 -6.00
CA VAL A 19 -11.76 3.94 -6.10
C VAL A 19 -12.47 3.47 -7.37
N PRO A 20 -12.08 2.32 -7.95
CA PRO A 20 -12.71 1.82 -9.18
C PRO A 20 -14.18 1.44 -9.05
N GLY A 21 -14.66 1.25 -7.83
CA GLY A 21 -16.05 0.89 -7.52
C GLY A 21 -16.64 1.82 -6.46
N GLN A 22 -17.54 1.28 -5.63
CA GLN A 22 -18.11 2.01 -4.50
C GLN A 22 -17.38 1.66 -3.20
N ILE A 23 -17.09 2.66 -2.37
CA ILE A 23 -16.60 2.41 -1.01
C ILE A 23 -17.69 1.69 -0.22
N LYS A 24 -17.30 0.61 0.46
CA LYS A 24 -18.15 -0.13 1.37
C LYS A 24 -17.93 0.31 2.82
N GLY A 25 -18.96 0.83 3.42
CA GLY A 25 -18.87 1.37 4.78
C GLY A 25 -18.14 2.72 4.84
N ILE A 26 -17.59 3.03 6.00
CA ILE A 26 -16.84 4.26 6.27
C ILE A 26 -15.36 3.94 6.28
N PRO A 27 -14.51 4.73 5.58
CA PRO A 27 -13.07 4.59 5.73
C PRO A 27 -12.63 4.77 7.18
N VAL A 28 -11.78 3.87 7.68
CA VAL A 28 -11.36 3.84 9.08
C VAL A 28 -9.92 4.30 9.19
N ARG A 29 -9.66 5.30 10.04
CA ARG A 29 -8.28 5.59 10.47
C ARG A 29 -7.82 4.48 11.41
N LEU A 30 -6.59 4.05 11.23
CA LEU A 30 -5.91 3.10 12.11
C LEU A 30 -4.97 3.88 13.02
N ASP A 31 -4.83 3.40 14.25
CA ASP A 31 -3.88 3.98 15.20
C ASP A 31 -2.43 3.72 14.76
N ASP A 32 -1.52 4.59 15.21
CA ASP A 32 -0.09 4.44 14.91
C ASP A 32 0.43 3.11 15.49
N GLY A 33 1.02 2.29 14.61
CA GLY A 33 1.56 0.97 14.99
C GLY A 33 0.62 -0.22 14.78
N GLU A 34 -0.69 -0.02 14.56
CA GLU A 34 -1.61 -1.13 14.25
C GLU A 34 -1.23 -1.87 12.96
N ARG A 35 -0.53 -1.19 12.06
CA ARG A 35 -0.06 -1.79 10.83
C ARG A 35 1.39 -1.37 10.54
N PRO A 36 2.37 -2.25 10.79
CA PRO A 36 3.74 -1.99 10.38
C PRO A 36 3.85 -1.94 8.84
N LEU A 37 4.85 -1.22 8.34
CA LEU A 37 5.23 -1.33 6.94
C LEU A 37 5.72 -2.76 6.66
N PRO A 38 5.57 -3.26 5.42
CA PRO A 38 5.98 -4.61 5.08
C PRO A 38 7.48 -4.82 5.29
N SER A 39 7.86 -5.98 5.78
CA SER A 39 9.26 -6.38 5.87
C SER A 39 9.68 -7.13 4.60
N PHE A 40 10.88 -6.85 4.12
CA PHE A 40 11.52 -7.56 3.03
C PHE A 40 12.82 -8.16 3.54
N CYS A 41 12.78 -9.42 3.97
CA CYS A 41 13.90 -10.16 4.58
C CYS A 41 14.61 -9.40 5.72
N GLY A 42 13.87 -8.60 6.48
CA GLY A 42 14.42 -7.81 7.59
C GLY A 42 15.24 -6.58 7.17
N ALA A 43 15.23 -6.21 5.88
CA ALA A 43 15.96 -5.02 5.42
C ALA A 43 15.36 -3.74 6.02
N ALA A 44 16.21 -2.88 6.58
CA ALA A 44 15.81 -1.57 7.07
C ALA A 44 15.72 -0.57 5.91
N TYR A 45 14.53 -0.03 5.66
CA TYR A 45 14.30 0.99 4.63
C TYR A 45 13.38 2.13 5.09
N ASP A 46 12.76 2.00 6.25
CA ASP A 46 11.64 2.84 6.70
C ASP A 46 12.05 4.28 7.11
N GLN A 47 13.33 4.56 7.34
CA GLN A 47 13.82 5.89 7.74
C GLN A 47 13.09 6.45 8.97
N GLY A 48 12.71 5.57 9.94
CA GLY A 48 11.82 5.93 11.05
C GLY A 48 12.29 7.09 11.93
N ASP A 49 13.61 7.26 12.11
CA ASP A 49 14.23 8.37 12.83
C ASP A 49 14.01 9.75 12.17
N ARG A 50 13.70 9.77 10.88
CA ARG A 50 13.41 10.98 10.09
C ARG A 50 11.94 11.17 9.77
N LEU A 51 11.07 10.34 10.29
CA LEU A 51 9.63 10.47 10.12
C LEU A 51 9.13 11.71 10.90
N ALA A 52 8.44 12.60 10.20
CA ALA A 52 7.82 13.81 10.80
C ALA A 52 6.36 13.58 11.18
N ALA A 53 5.62 12.84 10.32
CA ALA A 53 4.25 12.44 10.56
C ALA A 53 3.93 11.14 9.83
N ARG A 54 3.01 10.36 10.40
CA ARG A 54 2.41 9.18 9.79
C ARG A 54 0.91 9.19 10.05
N ALA A 55 0.15 8.72 9.08
CA ALA A 55 -1.24 8.37 9.29
C ALA A 55 -1.65 7.25 8.35
N THR A 56 -2.49 6.34 8.85
CA THR A 56 -2.95 5.16 8.12
C THR A 56 -4.46 5.19 8.01
N ARG A 57 -5.00 4.83 6.84
CA ARG A 57 -6.42 4.66 6.58
C ARG A 57 -6.68 3.34 5.87
N ARG A 58 -7.72 2.63 6.31
CA ARG A 58 -8.27 1.46 5.62
C ARG A 58 -9.59 1.85 4.95
N LEU A 59 -9.79 1.37 3.73
CA LEU A 59 -11.07 1.40 3.05
C LEU A 59 -11.36 0.06 2.37
N LEU A 60 -12.63 -0.25 2.21
CA LEU A 60 -13.11 -1.39 1.42
C LEU A 60 -13.87 -0.86 0.21
N TYR A 61 -13.81 -1.55 -0.91
CA TYR A 61 -14.61 -1.19 -2.08
C TYR A 61 -15.16 -2.41 -2.80
N ASN A 62 -16.33 -2.24 -3.42
CA ASN A 62 -17.00 -3.24 -4.22
C ASN A 62 -16.56 -3.14 -5.69
N SER A 63 -16.79 -4.19 -6.47
CA SER A 63 -16.62 -4.12 -7.92
C SER A 63 -17.56 -3.06 -8.53
N PRO A 64 -17.16 -2.41 -9.64
CA PRO A 64 -18.07 -1.50 -10.35
C PRO A 64 -19.39 -2.17 -10.70
N GLY A 65 -20.51 -1.48 -10.44
CA GLY A 65 -21.86 -1.98 -10.71
C GLY A 65 -22.40 -3.03 -9.74
N SER A 66 -21.63 -3.44 -8.74
CA SER A 66 -22.13 -4.33 -7.68
C SER A 66 -23.13 -3.63 -6.78
N ALA A 67 -24.08 -4.38 -6.19
CA ALA A 67 -24.98 -3.88 -5.17
C ALA A 67 -24.18 -3.48 -3.91
N ALA A 68 -24.71 -2.54 -3.12
CA ALA A 68 -24.04 -2.02 -1.92
C ALA A 68 -23.76 -3.10 -0.86
N GLU A 69 -24.62 -4.10 -0.78
CA GLU A 69 -24.53 -5.25 0.13
C GLU A 69 -23.57 -6.35 -0.35
N SER A 70 -23.09 -6.28 -1.60
CA SER A 70 -22.16 -7.26 -2.16
C SER A 70 -20.89 -7.36 -1.32
N THR A 71 -20.26 -8.52 -1.31
CA THR A 71 -18.94 -8.74 -0.73
C THR A 71 -17.93 -7.76 -1.33
N PRO A 72 -17.04 -7.14 -0.55
CA PRO A 72 -16.00 -6.28 -1.08
C PRO A 72 -15.14 -6.98 -2.14
N LYS A 73 -14.72 -6.24 -3.16
CA LYS A 73 -13.69 -6.71 -4.10
C LYS A 73 -12.33 -6.75 -3.42
N ALA A 74 -12.00 -5.70 -2.68
CA ALA A 74 -10.69 -5.57 -2.06
C ALA A 74 -10.70 -4.61 -0.87
N ALA A 75 -9.66 -4.74 -0.05
CA ALA A 75 -9.26 -3.77 0.97
C ALA A 75 -8.07 -2.95 0.47
N VAL A 76 -8.08 -1.66 0.76
CA VAL A 76 -6.94 -0.76 0.57
C VAL A 76 -6.50 -0.23 1.92
N TYR A 77 -5.23 -0.39 2.21
CA TYR A 77 -4.58 0.27 3.33
C TYR A 77 -3.64 1.31 2.77
N GLN A 78 -3.86 2.55 3.14
CA GLN A 78 -3.04 3.67 2.70
C GLN A 78 -2.32 4.26 3.91
N ASP A 79 -1.00 4.14 3.93
CA ASP A 79 -0.12 4.89 4.81
C ASP A 79 0.34 6.16 4.09
N ILE A 80 0.31 7.28 4.79
CA ILE A 80 0.96 8.52 4.35
C ILE A 80 2.06 8.82 5.36
N LEU A 81 3.28 8.87 4.86
CA LEU A 81 4.51 9.12 5.61
C LEU A 81 5.07 10.47 5.17
N VAL A 82 5.36 11.35 6.12
CA VAL A 82 6.01 12.63 5.83
C VAL A 82 7.38 12.62 6.49
N PHE A 83 8.41 12.91 5.72
CA PHE A 83 9.79 12.85 6.18
C PHE A 83 10.41 14.22 6.33
N ARG A 84 11.47 14.28 7.14
CA ARG A 84 12.33 15.45 7.23
C ARG A 84 13.46 15.34 6.22
N GLU A 85 13.96 16.47 5.76
CA GLU A 85 15.08 16.54 4.80
C GLU A 85 14.81 15.71 3.53
N ASN A 86 15.80 14.97 3.05
CA ASN A 86 15.69 14.12 1.85
C ASN A 86 15.36 12.65 2.16
N ALA A 87 14.80 12.36 3.35
CA ALA A 87 14.59 10.99 3.78
C ALA A 87 13.51 10.25 2.94
N ALA A 88 12.56 10.97 2.33
CA ALA A 88 11.60 10.37 1.40
C ALA A 88 12.29 9.74 0.17
N THR A 89 13.32 10.39 -0.38
CA THR A 89 14.13 9.82 -1.49
C THR A 89 14.94 8.62 -1.01
N ALA A 90 15.54 8.72 0.18
CA ALA A 90 16.27 7.58 0.78
C ALA A 90 15.36 6.39 1.05
N PHE A 91 14.11 6.65 1.50
CA PHE A 91 13.07 5.63 1.67
C PHE A 91 12.81 4.89 0.35
N MET A 92 12.56 5.59 -0.76
CA MET A 92 12.28 4.97 -2.07
C MET A 92 13.46 4.14 -2.58
N THR A 93 14.68 4.65 -2.41
CA THR A 93 15.91 3.92 -2.78
C THR A 93 16.07 2.66 -1.93
N GLY A 94 15.93 2.79 -0.62
CA GLY A 94 16.01 1.67 0.33
C GLY A 94 14.94 0.60 0.07
N LEU A 95 13.69 1.03 -0.17
CA LEU A 95 12.57 0.13 -0.50
C LEU A 95 12.87 -0.72 -1.74
N ARG A 96 13.32 -0.10 -2.84
CA ARG A 96 13.66 -0.86 -4.05
C ARG A 96 14.80 -1.84 -3.82
N SER A 97 15.81 -1.42 -3.08
CA SER A 97 16.93 -2.29 -2.72
C SER A 97 16.44 -3.46 -1.86
N ALA A 98 15.61 -3.21 -0.85
CA ALA A 98 15.04 -4.24 0.02
C ALA A 98 14.22 -5.27 -0.76
N VAL A 99 13.31 -4.81 -1.64
CA VAL A 99 12.50 -5.70 -2.49
C VAL A 99 13.37 -6.52 -3.43
N SER A 100 14.34 -5.88 -4.10
CA SER A 100 15.23 -6.57 -5.06
C SER A 100 16.15 -7.58 -4.36
N GLY A 101 16.55 -7.31 -3.12
CA GLY A 101 17.36 -8.22 -2.29
C GLY A 101 16.56 -9.34 -1.62
N CYS A 102 15.21 -9.29 -1.68
CA CYS A 102 14.33 -10.25 -1.02
C CYS A 102 13.32 -10.85 -2.00
N ALA A 103 13.80 -11.68 -2.92
CA ALA A 103 12.92 -12.34 -3.90
C ALA A 103 11.90 -13.28 -3.25
N SER A 104 12.21 -13.87 -2.08
CA SER A 104 11.31 -14.77 -1.34
C SER A 104 11.63 -14.76 0.13
N GLN A 105 10.59 -14.88 0.95
CA GLN A 105 10.68 -15.01 2.41
C GLN A 105 9.49 -15.85 2.91
N SER A 106 9.51 -16.25 4.18
CA SER A 106 8.31 -16.77 4.86
C SER A 106 7.63 -15.63 5.62
N ASP A 107 6.31 -15.61 5.63
CA ASP A 107 5.55 -14.72 6.51
C ASP A 107 5.54 -15.24 7.97
N GLU A 108 4.85 -14.52 8.86
CA GLU A 108 4.80 -14.83 10.30
C GLU A 108 4.19 -16.19 10.61
N VAL A 109 3.38 -16.75 9.71
CA VAL A 109 2.76 -18.07 9.85
C VAL A 109 3.47 -19.14 9.02
N GLY A 110 4.64 -18.82 8.44
CA GLY A 110 5.48 -19.75 7.71
C GLY A 110 5.08 -19.98 6.24
N VAL A 111 4.11 -19.25 5.71
CA VAL A 111 3.72 -19.34 4.31
C VAL A 111 4.76 -18.62 3.44
N ARG A 112 5.15 -19.27 2.34
CA ARG A 112 6.10 -18.68 1.40
C ARG A 112 5.49 -17.47 0.69
N VAL A 113 6.25 -16.40 0.66
CA VAL A 113 5.92 -15.14 0.01
C VAL A 113 7.02 -14.79 -0.99
N THR A 114 6.65 -14.47 -2.22
CA THR A 114 7.57 -14.02 -3.28
C THR A 114 7.32 -12.56 -3.57
N ASN A 115 8.37 -11.75 -3.61
CA ASN A 115 8.31 -10.31 -3.88
C ASN A 115 8.82 -10.03 -5.30
N VAL A 116 8.08 -9.24 -6.08
CA VAL A 116 8.42 -8.87 -7.44
C VAL A 116 8.26 -7.37 -7.63
N LEU A 117 9.34 -6.67 -7.97
CA LEU A 117 9.27 -5.28 -8.40
C LEU A 117 8.73 -5.22 -9.84
N ARG A 118 7.50 -4.71 -10.01
CA ARG A 118 6.78 -4.66 -11.29
C ARG A 118 7.05 -3.38 -12.10
N GLY A 119 7.85 -2.46 -11.57
CA GLY A 119 8.14 -1.17 -12.19
C GLY A 119 7.57 -0.02 -11.39
N ALA A 120 6.90 0.90 -12.04
CA ALA A 120 6.33 2.11 -11.46
C ALA A 120 4.84 2.25 -11.78
N VAL A 121 4.12 3.07 -11.02
CA VAL A 121 2.72 3.47 -11.34
C VAL A 121 2.67 4.74 -12.21
N GLU A 122 3.84 5.25 -12.60
CA GLU A 122 3.99 6.45 -13.45
C GLU A 122 3.27 7.69 -12.88
N ALA A 123 3.44 7.95 -11.59
CA ALA A 123 2.83 9.07 -10.88
C ALA A 123 3.75 9.60 -9.78
N GLY A 124 3.54 10.87 -9.39
CA GLY A 124 4.37 11.56 -8.43
C GLY A 124 5.77 11.88 -8.98
N ASP A 125 6.69 12.26 -8.11
CA ASP A 125 8.10 12.48 -8.47
C ASP A 125 8.85 11.17 -8.68
N GLU A 126 8.38 10.11 -8.00
CA GLU A 126 8.95 8.78 -8.01
C GLU A 126 7.92 7.76 -7.56
N SER A 127 7.91 6.56 -8.16
CA SER A 127 6.99 5.52 -7.74
C SER A 127 7.58 4.12 -7.89
N ALA A 128 7.00 3.15 -7.17
CA ALA A 128 7.30 1.74 -7.28
C ALA A 128 6.00 0.93 -7.18
N LEU A 129 5.90 -0.11 -7.99
CA LEU A 129 4.83 -1.10 -7.92
C LEU A 129 5.44 -2.45 -7.55
N ILE A 130 5.00 -3.01 -6.44
CA ILE A 130 5.51 -4.26 -5.90
C ILE A 130 4.35 -5.25 -5.88
N GLU A 131 4.55 -6.42 -6.45
CA GLU A 131 3.65 -7.56 -6.28
C GLU A 131 4.23 -8.50 -5.23
N GLN A 132 3.39 -8.86 -4.28
CA GLN A 132 3.69 -9.94 -3.36
C GLN A 132 2.76 -11.11 -3.65
N ARG A 133 3.32 -12.28 -3.90
CA ARG A 133 2.60 -13.53 -4.12
C ARG A 133 2.82 -14.46 -2.94
N ARG A 134 1.75 -14.99 -2.42
CA ARG A 134 1.79 -16.02 -1.39
C ARG A 134 1.06 -17.27 -1.89
N ASP A 135 1.42 -18.42 -1.37
CA ASP A 135 0.65 -19.62 -1.62
C ASP A 135 -0.79 -19.42 -1.11
N SER A 136 -1.76 -19.82 -1.93
CA SER A 136 -3.18 -19.69 -1.56
C SER A 136 -3.50 -20.56 -0.35
N THR A 137 -4.31 -20.00 0.54
CA THR A 137 -4.80 -20.72 1.72
C THR A 137 -6.28 -21.08 1.55
N ASP A 138 -6.73 -22.10 2.26
CA ASP A 138 -8.13 -22.43 2.41
C ASP A 138 -8.82 -21.52 3.46
N GLU A 139 -10.07 -21.83 3.77
CA GLU A 139 -10.88 -21.10 4.76
C GLU A 139 -10.33 -21.18 6.20
N LEU A 140 -9.47 -22.14 6.48
CA LEU A 140 -8.81 -22.32 7.78
C LEU A 140 -7.44 -21.63 7.82
N GLY A 141 -6.99 -21.05 6.71
CA GLY A 141 -5.68 -20.42 6.58
C GLY A 141 -4.54 -21.39 6.27
N GLU A 142 -4.84 -22.67 6.00
CA GLU A 142 -3.83 -23.65 5.63
C GLU A 142 -3.48 -23.56 4.13
N PRO A 143 -2.20 -23.75 3.74
CA PRO A 143 -1.82 -23.78 2.34
C PRO A 143 -2.60 -24.85 1.58
N ARG A 144 -3.21 -24.47 0.45
CA ARG A 144 -3.99 -25.41 -0.38
C ARG A 144 -3.15 -26.53 -1.00
N GLY A 145 -1.85 -26.30 -1.19
CA GLY A 145 -0.95 -27.30 -1.75
C GLY A 145 -1.16 -27.61 -3.25
N ASP A 146 -2.06 -26.89 -3.90
CA ASP A 146 -2.40 -27.04 -5.33
C ASP A 146 -1.57 -26.16 -6.26
N GLY A 147 -0.62 -25.38 -5.68
CA GLY A 147 0.23 -24.44 -6.40
C GLY A 147 -0.48 -23.14 -6.78
N SER A 148 -1.72 -22.92 -6.34
CA SER A 148 -2.41 -21.65 -6.55
C SER A 148 -1.78 -20.56 -5.72
N LEU A 149 -1.73 -19.33 -6.27
CA LEU A 149 -1.12 -18.17 -5.65
C LEU A 149 -2.14 -17.06 -5.47
N GLN A 150 -2.00 -16.31 -4.37
CA GLN A 150 -2.71 -15.05 -4.15
C GLN A 150 -1.74 -13.90 -4.34
N SER A 151 -2.14 -12.88 -5.10
CA SER A 151 -1.39 -11.65 -5.29
C SER A 151 -1.98 -10.52 -4.49
N MET A 152 -1.13 -9.75 -3.83
CA MET A 152 -1.40 -8.42 -3.33
C MET A 152 -0.40 -7.44 -3.93
N TYR A 153 -0.76 -6.17 -4.00
CA TYR A 153 0.09 -5.15 -4.60
C TYR A 153 0.35 -4.01 -3.63
N TRP A 154 1.59 -3.51 -3.66
CA TRP A 154 1.92 -2.24 -3.06
C TRP A 154 2.25 -1.22 -4.14
N ALA A 155 1.44 -0.16 -4.22
CA ALA A 155 1.74 1.03 -4.99
C ALA A 155 2.34 2.06 -4.06
N VAL A 156 3.58 2.45 -4.31
CA VAL A 156 4.32 3.41 -3.48
C VAL A 156 4.66 4.61 -4.33
N VAL A 157 4.25 5.80 -3.89
CA VAL A 157 4.43 7.04 -4.64
C VAL A 157 5.06 8.11 -3.73
N ARG A 158 6.00 8.86 -4.26
CA ARG A 158 6.62 10.00 -3.60
C ARG A 158 6.17 11.32 -4.24
N VAL A 159 5.81 12.28 -3.41
CA VAL A 159 5.56 13.66 -3.80
C VAL A 159 6.26 14.57 -2.78
N GLY A 160 7.34 15.21 -3.20
CA GLY A 160 8.19 15.99 -2.32
C GLY A 160 8.78 15.16 -1.18
N ASP A 161 8.46 15.55 0.03
CA ASP A 161 8.85 14.89 1.29
C ASP A 161 7.82 13.85 1.79
N ALA A 162 6.71 13.65 1.07
CA ALA A 162 5.66 12.70 1.43
C ALA A 162 5.70 11.42 0.59
N ILE A 163 5.41 10.30 1.24
CA ILE A 163 5.22 8.98 0.62
C ILE A 163 3.78 8.55 0.83
N GLY A 164 3.09 8.18 -0.24
CA GLY A 164 1.86 7.37 -0.19
C GLY A 164 2.22 5.90 -0.39
N PHE A 165 1.97 5.09 0.61
CA PHE A 165 2.25 3.65 0.59
C PHE A 165 0.91 2.90 0.64
N LEU A 166 0.47 2.34 -0.49
CA LEU A 166 -0.81 1.66 -0.61
C LEU A 166 -0.61 0.16 -0.70
N ALA A 167 -1.30 -0.59 0.16
CA ALA A 167 -1.50 -2.02 -0.02
C ALA A 167 -2.90 -2.27 -0.57
N VAL A 168 -2.99 -2.93 -1.71
CA VAL A 168 -4.24 -3.40 -2.31
C VAL A 168 -4.31 -4.91 -2.12
N VAL A 169 -5.28 -5.36 -1.35
CA VAL A 169 -5.42 -6.76 -0.90
C VAL A 169 -6.77 -7.27 -1.35
N GLY A 170 -6.81 -8.39 -2.06
CA GLY A 170 -8.06 -9.06 -2.41
C GLY A 170 -8.85 -9.47 -1.17
N TRP A 171 -10.16 -9.49 -1.26
CA TRP A 171 -11.02 -9.87 -0.15
C TRP A 171 -11.14 -11.40 -0.05
N GLU A 172 -11.21 -11.92 1.19
CA GLU A 172 -11.47 -13.35 1.47
C GLU A 172 -10.65 -14.31 0.59
N CYS A 173 -9.34 -14.26 0.73
CA CYS A 173 -8.43 -15.16 0.01
C CYS A 173 -8.45 -15.03 -1.53
N THR A 174 -8.93 -13.91 -2.09
CA THR A 174 -8.81 -13.62 -3.51
C THR A 174 -7.52 -12.83 -3.82
N SER A 175 -7.09 -12.85 -5.08
CA SER A 175 -6.03 -11.97 -5.55
C SER A 175 -6.54 -10.53 -5.73
N ALA A 176 -5.71 -9.55 -5.40
CA ALA A 176 -5.93 -8.18 -5.79
C ALA A 176 -5.77 -7.99 -7.31
N ASP A 177 -6.37 -6.95 -7.85
CA ASP A 177 -6.28 -6.59 -9.26
C ASP A 177 -5.12 -5.61 -9.49
N LEU A 178 -4.26 -5.92 -10.47
CA LEU A 178 -3.11 -5.09 -10.83
C LEU A 178 -3.54 -3.71 -11.36
N GLY A 179 -4.59 -3.66 -12.20
CA GLY A 179 -5.09 -2.41 -12.77
C GLY A 179 -5.65 -1.48 -11.70
N ASP A 180 -6.35 -2.04 -10.71
CA ASP A 180 -6.81 -1.29 -9.55
C ASP A 180 -5.61 -0.72 -8.75
N ALA A 181 -4.57 -1.52 -8.52
CA ALA A 181 -3.39 -1.07 -7.78
C ALA A 181 -2.67 0.10 -8.48
N VAL A 182 -2.54 0.04 -9.81
CA VAL A 182 -1.97 1.13 -10.62
C VAL A 182 -2.85 2.37 -10.52
N THR A 183 -4.17 2.24 -10.74
CA THR A 183 -5.12 3.35 -10.70
C THR A 183 -5.15 4.02 -9.33
N LEU A 184 -5.22 3.23 -8.26
CA LEU A 184 -5.23 3.75 -6.89
C LEU A 184 -3.91 4.44 -6.53
N GLY A 185 -2.77 3.91 -7.00
CA GLY A 185 -1.47 4.56 -6.84
C GLY A 185 -1.39 5.92 -7.52
N GLN A 186 -1.92 6.05 -8.74
CA GLN A 186 -2.00 7.32 -9.47
C GLN A 186 -2.90 8.33 -8.74
N ARG A 187 -4.08 7.92 -8.29
CA ARG A 187 -4.99 8.78 -7.51
C ARG A 187 -4.39 9.22 -6.17
N ALA A 188 -3.66 8.34 -5.50
CA ALA A 188 -2.95 8.71 -4.28
C ALA A 188 -1.87 9.76 -4.53
N ALA A 189 -1.12 9.67 -5.62
CA ALA A 189 -0.16 10.69 -6.00
C ALA A 189 -0.84 12.04 -6.26
N GLU A 190 -1.98 12.06 -6.96
CA GLU A 190 -2.78 13.28 -7.19
C GLU A 190 -3.23 13.92 -5.86
N ARG A 191 -3.71 13.11 -4.91
CA ARG A 191 -4.12 13.59 -3.58
C ARG A 191 -2.95 14.16 -2.78
N LEU A 192 -1.81 13.48 -2.80
CA LEU A 192 -0.59 13.98 -2.17
C LEU A 192 -0.11 15.28 -2.80
N ALA A 193 -0.09 15.38 -4.13
CA ALA A 193 0.31 16.59 -4.84
C ALA A 193 -0.61 17.76 -4.50
N ALA A 194 -1.94 17.56 -4.48
CA ALA A 194 -2.90 18.58 -4.12
C ALA A 194 -2.76 19.06 -2.65
N TRP A 195 -2.30 18.19 -1.75
CA TRP A 195 -2.05 18.56 -0.35
C TRP A 195 -0.71 19.24 -0.16
N ARG A 196 0.32 18.87 -0.94
CA ARG A 196 1.69 19.39 -0.81
C ARG A 196 1.95 20.64 -1.65
N SER A 197 1.01 21.05 -2.56
CA SER A 197 1.04 22.30 -3.31
C SER A 197 0.66 23.50 -2.40
#